data_f1885a1758f0d033541ddd8f43435fb6
#
_entry.id   f1885a1758f0d033541ddd8f43435fb6
#
_cell.length_a   1.000
_cell.length_b   1.000
_cell.length_c   1.000
_cell.angle_alpha   90.00
_cell.angle_beta   90.00
_cell.angle_gamma   90.00
#
_symmetry.space_group_name_H-M   'P 1'
#
loop_
_entity.id
_entity.type
_entity.pdbx_description
1 polymer ?
#
loop_
_entity_poly.entity_id
_entity_poly.type
_entity_poly.pdbx_seq_one_letter_code
_entity_poly.pdbx_strand_id
1 'polypeptide(L)'
;MSDVARKVFPMETVLALVMGKEDVDVRDLAGYLAGRSIACCCCAKIIAPMAAGWLASVYPQFVGLEWDESASWEDFVSQMKSALGDSVSVTPMGARQQAMVGKVLDGAADIQGTVDAQAKEIVAMRARVETLEPFQAKAQELEKKCAQLEAKIKTLTTDAGNLRKQLLPFQGKMAVDQEELETIIKDAIKANMKGLVVGGAVAAAGAA
;
A
#
# COMPACT_ATOMS: atom_id res chain seq x y z
N MET A 1 -51.22 -19.84 2.73
CA MET A 1 -50.48 -18.56 2.65
C MET A 1 -49.95 -18.32 4.05
N SER A 2 -48.64 -18.51 4.25
CA SER A 2 -48.03 -18.23 5.56
C SER A 2 -48.17 -16.75 5.86
N ASP A 3 -48.71 -16.47 7.05
CA ASP A 3 -48.91 -15.10 7.58
C ASP A 3 -47.50 -14.50 7.80
N VAL A 4 -46.99 -13.78 6.79
CA VAL A 4 -45.70 -13.14 6.86
C VAL A 4 -45.82 -11.98 7.83
N ALA A 5 -45.16 -12.08 8.98
CA ALA A 5 -45.17 -11.06 10.02
C ALA A 5 -44.79 -9.69 9.44
N ARG A 6 -45.69 -8.74 9.50
CA ARG A 6 -45.45 -7.36 9.10
C ARG A 6 -44.81 -6.59 10.27
N LYS A 7 -43.88 -5.70 9.96
CA LYS A 7 -43.27 -4.79 10.95
C LYS A 7 -43.54 -3.35 10.53
N VAL A 8 -43.85 -2.51 11.51
CA VAL A 8 -44.14 -1.09 11.28
C VAL A 8 -42.85 -0.28 11.41
N PHE A 9 -42.60 0.56 10.42
CA PHE A 9 -41.45 1.45 10.40
C PHE A 9 -41.88 2.90 10.23
N PRO A 10 -41.13 3.87 10.79
CA PRO A 10 -41.37 5.29 10.55
C PRO A 10 -41.33 5.63 9.05
N MET A 11 -42.18 6.50 8.57
CA MET A 11 -42.19 6.95 7.18
C MET A 11 -40.85 7.49 6.74
N GLU A 12 -40.20 8.28 7.60
CA GLU A 12 -38.85 8.84 7.35
C GLU A 12 -37.80 7.78 7.04
N THR A 13 -37.76 6.68 7.82
CA THR A 13 -36.81 5.57 7.59
C THR A 13 -37.08 4.87 6.26
N VAL A 14 -38.36 4.71 5.87
CA VAL A 14 -38.73 4.09 4.60
C VAL A 14 -38.33 5.00 3.42
N LEU A 15 -38.65 6.30 3.52
CA LEU A 15 -38.27 7.28 2.51
C LEU A 15 -36.74 7.40 2.38
N ALA A 16 -36.01 7.42 3.50
CA ALA A 16 -34.55 7.46 3.48
C ALA A 16 -33.94 6.26 2.74
N LEU A 17 -34.50 5.06 2.94
CA LEU A 17 -34.05 3.87 2.22
C LEU A 17 -34.39 3.96 0.72
N VAL A 18 -35.59 4.44 0.35
CA VAL A 18 -36.03 4.55 -1.04
C VAL A 18 -35.24 5.64 -1.78
N MET A 19 -34.99 6.78 -1.15
CA MET A 19 -34.26 7.92 -1.73
C MET A 19 -32.72 7.80 -1.60
N GLY A 20 -32.22 6.84 -0.84
CA GLY A 20 -30.78 6.69 -0.61
C GLY A 20 -30.19 7.76 0.31
N LYS A 21 -30.99 8.35 1.23
CA LYS A 21 -30.54 9.36 2.17
C LYS A 21 -29.57 8.77 3.18
N GLU A 22 -28.36 9.34 3.27
CA GLU A 22 -27.28 8.76 4.06
C GLU A 22 -27.32 9.06 5.55
N ASP A 23 -27.95 10.18 5.93
CA ASP A 23 -27.93 10.70 7.30
C ASP A 23 -28.95 10.00 8.23
N VAL A 24 -29.82 9.14 7.68
CA VAL A 24 -30.83 8.41 8.43
C VAL A 24 -30.43 6.96 8.60
N ASP A 25 -30.59 6.43 9.82
CA ASP A 25 -30.26 5.02 10.08
C ASP A 25 -31.36 4.10 9.54
N VAL A 26 -31.02 3.39 8.47
CA VAL A 26 -31.92 2.45 7.78
C VAL A 26 -31.58 0.98 8.07
N ARG A 27 -30.64 0.67 8.99
CA ARG A 27 -30.13 -0.68 9.22
C ARG A 27 -31.19 -1.65 9.70
N ASP A 28 -32.08 -1.22 10.58
CA ASP A 28 -33.15 -2.07 11.12
C ASP A 28 -34.18 -2.43 10.02
N LEU A 29 -34.56 -1.47 9.19
CA LEU A 29 -35.45 -1.69 8.05
C LEU A 29 -34.78 -2.59 7.00
N ALA A 30 -33.56 -2.27 6.62
CA ALA A 30 -32.81 -3.06 5.65
C ALA A 30 -32.59 -4.50 6.13
N GLY A 31 -32.27 -4.68 7.41
CA GLY A 31 -32.12 -6.00 8.04
C GLY A 31 -33.43 -6.80 8.06
N TYR A 32 -34.52 -6.15 8.39
CA TYR A 32 -35.85 -6.77 8.36
C TYR A 32 -36.22 -7.21 6.95
N LEU A 33 -36.04 -6.34 5.94
CA LEU A 33 -36.31 -6.67 4.55
C LEU A 33 -35.45 -7.83 4.06
N ALA A 34 -34.17 -7.83 4.42
CA ALA A 34 -33.20 -8.86 4.03
C ALA A 34 -33.37 -10.19 4.79
N GLY A 35 -34.17 -10.22 5.86
CA GLY A 35 -34.31 -11.39 6.74
C GLY A 35 -33.04 -11.74 7.53
N ARG A 36 -32.12 -10.77 7.72
CA ARG A 36 -30.85 -10.95 8.48
C ARG A 36 -30.43 -9.65 9.14
N SER A 37 -29.74 -9.75 10.27
CA SER A 37 -29.21 -8.58 10.97
C SER A 37 -28.14 -7.87 10.14
N ILE A 38 -28.20 -6.54 10.06
CA ILE A 38 -27.21 -5.68 9.40
C ILE A 38 -26.58 -4.77 10.44
N ALA A 39 -25.32 -5.03 10.75
CA ALA A 39 -24.59 -4.29 11.79
C ALA A 39 -23.95 -3.00 11.27
N CYS A 40 -23.56 -2.93 9.98
CA CYS A 40 -22.84 -1.79 9.41
C CYS A 40 -23.71 -0.98 8.43
N CYS A 41 -23.47 0.34 8.40
CA CYS A 41 -24.13 1.24 7.45
C CYS A 41 -23.75 0.93 5.98
N CYS A 42 -22.50 0.47 5.72
CA CYS A 42 -22.07 0.10 4.38
C CYS A 42 -22.88 -1.09 3.83
N CYS A 43 -23.15 -2.12 4.66
CA CYS A 43 -23.98 -3.24 4.25
C CYS A 43 -25.42 -2.79 3.93
N ALA A 44 -25.98 -1.86 4.72
CA ALA A 44 -27.29 -1.28 4.43
C ALA A 44 -27.30 -0.53 3.09
N LYS A 45 -26.27 0.26 2.78
CA LYS A 45 -26.11 0.96 1.50
C LYS A 45 -26.01 0.01 0.31
N ILE A 46 -25.29 -1.10 0.45
CA ILE A 46 -25.13 -2.11 -0.62
C ILE A 46 -26.47 -2.71 -1.03
N ILE A 47 -27.36 -2.96 -0.07
CA ILE A 47 -28.66 -3.58 -0.35
C ILE A 47 -29.78 -2.55 -0.57
N ALA A 48 -29.57 -1.27 -0.28
CA ALA A 48 -30.58 -0.23 -0.43
C ALA A 48 -31.26 -0.21 -1.79
N PRO A 49 -30.57 -0.32 -2.94
CA PRO A 49 -31.24 -0.34 -4.25
C PRO A 49 -32.19 -1.54 -4.43
N MET A 50 -31.81 -2.72 -3.91
CA MET A 50 -32.66 -3.91 -3.97
C MET A 50 -33.86 -3.78 -3.04
N ALA A 51 -33.67 -3.20 -1.85
CA ALA A 51 -34.70 -2.94 -0.88
C ALA A 51 -35.68 -1.88 -1.38
N ALA A 52 -35.20 -0.78 -1.97
CA ALA A 52 -36.02 0.24 -2.60
C ALA A 52 -36.86 -0.33 -3.75
N GLY A 53 -36.25 -1.12 -4.65
CA GLY A 53 -36.98 -1.79 -5.72
C GLY A 53 -38.06 -2.74 -5.22
N TRP A 54 -37.76 -3.48 -4.13
CA TRP A 54 -38.79 -4.33 -3.50
C TRP A 54 -39.93 -3.48 -2.91
N LEU A 55 -39.62 -2.43 -2.15
CA LEU A 55 -40.64 -1.52 -1.58
C LEU A 55 -41.51 -0.90 -2.68
N ALA A 56 -40.91 -0.42 -3.76
CA ALA A 56 -41.65 0.14 -4.91
C ALA A 56 -42.54 -0.92 -5.58
N SER A 57 -42.14 -2.19 -5.65
CA SER A 57 -42.92 -3.26 -6.24
C SER A 57 -44.15 -3.66 -5.39
N VAL A 58 -44.04 -3.54 -4.07
CA VAL A 58 -45.10 -3.94 -3.13
C VAL A 58 -45.97 -2.77 -2.72
N TYR A 59 -45.41 -1.57 -2.71
CA TYR A 59 -46.05 -0.32 -2.28
C TYR A 59 -46.01 0.71 -3.42
N PRO A 60 -47.02 0.73 -4.33
CA PRO A 60 -47.03 1.62 -5.50
C PRO A 60 -46.89 3.10 -5.18
N GLN A 61 -47.21 3.51 -3.96
CA GLN A 61 -47.09 4.90 -3.50
C GLN A 61 -45.62 5.38 -3.42
N PHE A 62 -44.66 4.48 -3.47
CA PHE A 62 -43.21 4.82 -3.49
C PHE A 62 -42.63 4.83 -4.90
N VAL A 63 -43.41 4.49 -5.93
CA VAL A 63 -42.97 4.53 -7.32
C VAL A 63 -42.97 5.97 -7.83
N GLY A 64 -41.82 6.37 -8.43
CA GLY A 64 -41.73 7.71 -9.03
C GLY A 64 -41.65 8.85 -8.02
N LEU A 65 -41.41 8.55 -6.73
CA LEU A 65 -41.07 9.60 -5.78
C LEU A 65 -39.71 10.17 -6.16
N GLU A 66 -39.63 11.47 -6.27
CA GLU A 66 -38.42 12.23 -6.47
C GLU A 66 -38.29 13.25 -5.33
N TRP A 67 -37.11 13.34 -4.77
CA TRP A 67 -36.76 14.37 -3.82
C TRP A 67 -35.74 15.30 -4.46
N ASP A 68 -36.06 16.59 -4.50
CA ASP A 68 -35.14 17.61 -4.95
C ASP A 68 -34.15 17.93 -3.82
N GLU A 69 -32.85 17.66 -4.04
CA GLU A 69 -31.81 17.94 -3.05
C GLU A 69 -31.73 19.43 -2.66
N SER A 70 -32.29 20.33 -3.46
CA SER A 70 -32.41 21.75 -3.11
C SER A 70 -33.49 22.05 -2.07
N ALA A 71 -34.42 21.10 -1.86
CA ALA A 71 -35.51 21.22 -0.88
C ALA A 71 -35.11 20.59 0.47
N SER A 72 -35.65 21.10 1.57
CA SER A 72 -35.46 20.56 2.89
C SER A 72 -35.94 19.11 2.97
N TRP A 73 -35.11 18.21 3.52
CA TRP A 73 -35.51 16.83 3.77
C TRP A 73 -36.69 16.74 4.76
N GLU A 74 -36.67 17.56 5.80
CA GLU A 74 -37.70 17.59 6.82
C GLU A 74 -39.04 17.98 6.24
N ASP A 75 -39.08 18.96 5.31
CA ASP A 75 -40.31 19.42 4.64
C ASP A 75 -40.83 18.30 3.73
N PHE A 76 -39.98 17.64 2.96
CA PHE A 76 -40.36 16.51 2.12
C PHE A 76 -40.95 15.37 2.96
N VAL A 77 -40.27 14.98 4.05
CA VAL A 77 -40.79 13.96 4.98
C VAL A 77 -42.12 14.35 5.60
N SER A 78 -42.26 15.62 6.01
CA SER A 78 -43.53 16.14 6.59
C SER A 78 -44.68 16.07 5.58
N GLN A 79 -44.42 16.46 4.33
CA GLN A 79 -45.40 16.35 3.25
C GLN A 79 -45.80 14.89 3.01
N MET A 80 -44.83 13.98 2.95
CA MET A 80 -45.12 12.56 2.75
C MET A 80 -45.84 11.92 3.93
N LYS A 81 -45.54 12.30 5.18
CA LYS A 81 -46.28 11.90 6.38
C LYS A 81 -47.73 12.38 6.31
N SER A 82 -47.95 13.59 5.87
CA SER A 82 -49.32 14.15 5.73
C SER A 82 -50.12 13.42 4.65
N ALA A 83 -49.49 12.95 3.58
CA ALA A 83 -50.15 12.27 2.47
C ALA A 83 -50.36 10.77 2.69
N LEU A 84 -49.37 10.07 3.31
CA LEU A 84 -49.32 8.61 3.39
C LEU A 84 -49.37 8.08 4.83
N GLY A 85 -49.29 8.96 5.85
CA GLY A 85 -49.25 8.59 7.26
C GLY A 85 -47.83 8.56 7.87
N ASP A 86 -47.77 8.55 9.20
CA ASP A 86 -46.50 8.63 9.95
C ASP A 86 -45.64 7.36 9.87
N SER A 87 -46.26 6.25 9.53
CA SER A 87 -45.59 4.94 9.52
C SER A 87 -46.12 4.01 8.43
N VAL A 88 -45.32 3.06 8.03
CA VAL A 88 -45.62 2.06 6.99
C VAL A 88 -45.50 0.66 7.58
N SER A 89 -46.55 -0.16 7.37
CA SER A 89 -46.49 -1.59 7.68
C SER A 89 -45.83 -2.34 6.52
N VAL A 90 -44.58 -2.76 6.73
CA VAL A 90 -43.72 -3.35 5.70
C VAL A 90 -43.72 -4.87 5.81
N THR A 91 -43.73 -5.54 4.65
CA THR A 91 -43.51 -6.98 4.54
C THR A 91 -42.04 -7.25 4.17
N PRO A 92 -41.40 -8.31 4.72
CA PRO A 92 -40.04 -8.64 4.33
C PRO A 92 -40.01 -9.08 2.85
N MET A 93 -38.84 -9.05 2.27
CA MET A 93 -38.59 -9.58 0.93
C MET A 93 -38.92 -11.08 0.88
N GLY A 94 -39.36 -11.57 -0.28
CA GLY A 94 -39.56 -13.01 -0.47
C GLY A 94 -38.26 -13.80 -0.34
N ALA A 95 -38.35 -15.08 -0.01
CA ALA A 95 -37.19 -15.95 0.24
C ALA A 95 -36.13 -15.89 -0.87
N ARG A 96 -36.56 -15.78 -2.14
CA ARG A 96 -35.63 -15.68 -3.28
C ARG A 96 -34.83 -14.37 -3.25
N GLN A 97 -35.48 -13.25 -2.98
CA GLN A 97 -34.83 -11.94 -2.88
C GLN A 97 -33.90 -11.90 -1.66
N GLN A 98 -34.33 -12.42 -0.51
CA GLN A 98 -33.49 -12.53 0.68
C GLN A 98 -32.23 -13.36 0.40
N ALA A 99 -32.35 -14.47 -0.32
CA ALA A 99 -31.21 -15.29 -0.72
C ALA A 99 -30.25 -14.53 -1.66
N MET A 100 -30.76 -13.70 -2.58
CA MET A 100 -29.94 -12.85 -3.43
C MET A 100 -29.19 -11.78 -2.63
N VAL A 101 -29.91 -11.09 -1.74
CA VAL A 101 -29.31 -10.09 -0.83
C VAL A 101 -28.22 -10.74 0.04
N GLY A 102 -28.48 -11.94 0.55
CA GLY A 102 -27.51 -12.74 1.30
C GLY A 102 -26.20 -12.93 0.53
N LYS A 103 -26.29 -13.40 -0.71
CA LYS A 103 -25.11 -13.60 -1.58
C LYS A 103 -24.34 -12.30 -1.86
N VAL A 104 -25.05 -11.19 -2.05
CA VAL A 104 -24.40 -9.88 -2.28
C VAL A 104 -23.65 -9.44 -1.04
N LEU A 105 -24.24 -9.58 0.15
CA LEU A 105 -23.60 -9.23 1.41
C LEU A 105 -22.41 -10.12 1.74
N ASP A 106 -22.53 -11.42 1.51
CA ASP A 106 -21.44 -12.37 1.73
C ASP A 106 -20.28 -12.09 0.78
N GLY A 107 -20.56 -11.83 -0.51
CA GLY A 107 -19.54 -11.42 -1.48
C GLY A 107 -18.87 -10.08 -1.13
N ALA A 108 -19.62 -9.12 -0.60
CA ALA A 108 -19.05 -7.87 -0.13
C ALA A 108 -18.13 -8.06 1.09
N ALA A 109 -18.49 -8.97 2.01
CA ALA A 109 -17.66 -9.32 3.16
C ALA A 109 -16.35 -10.00 2.72
N ASP A 110 -16.42 -10.91 1.74
CA ASP A 110 -15.24 -11.58 1.17
C ASP A 110 -14.29 -10.59 0.49
N ILE A 111 -14.83 -9.63 -0.27
CA ILE A 111 -14.05 -8.56 -0.89
C ILE A 111 -13.39 -7.70 0.19
N GLN A 112 -14.11 -7.30 1.22
CA GLN A 112 -13.55 -6.51 2.32
C GLN A 112 -12.42 -7.27 3.02
N GLY A 113 -12.61 -8.56 3.30
CA GLY A 113 -11.56 -9.41 3.87
C GLY A 113 -10.30 -9.48 3.00
N THR A 114 -10.48 -9.54 1.68
CA THR A 114 -9.36 -9.52 0.71
C THR A 114 -8.63 -8.17 0.73
N VAL A 115 -9.37 -7.06 0.73
CA VAL A 115 -8.81 -5.71 0.81
C VAL A 115 -8.01 -5.52 2.10
N ASP A 116 -8.54 -5.96 3.23
CA ASP A 116 -7.86 -5.87 4.53
C ASP A 116 -6.57 -6.71 4.56
N ALA A 117 -6.60 -7.89 3.95
CA ALA A 117 -5.40 -8.74 3.83
C ALA A 117 -4.34 -8.07 2.95
N GLN A 118 -4.73 -7.53 1.79
CA GLN A 118 -3.82 -6.80 0.90
C GLN A 118 -3.25 -5.53 1.55
N ALA A 119 -4.06 -4.80 2.31
CA ALA A 119 -3.60 -3.62 3.04
C ALA A 119 -2.50 -3.97 4.05
N LYS A 120 -2.66 -5.08 4.78
CA LYS A 120 -1.62 -5.58 5.71
C LYS A 120 -0.34 -5.99 4.97
N GLU A 121 -0.46 -6.64 3.82
CA GLU A 121 0.67 -7.04 3.00
C GLU A 121 1.44 -5.82 2.46
N ILE A 122 0.73 -4.79 1.99
CA ILE A 122 1.33 -3.53 1.54
C ILE A 122 2.13 -2.87 2.67
N VAL A 123 1.59 -2.82 3.89
CA VAL A 123 2.31 -2.27 5.06
C VAL A 123 3.58 -3.08 5.34
N ALA A 124 3.50 -4.40 5.32
CA ALA A 124 4.66 -5.27 5.52
C ALA A 124 5.71 -5.10 4.43
N MET A 125 5.29 -4.98 3.16
CA MET A 125 6.21 -4.74 2.05
C MET A 125 6.90 -3.36 2.16
N ARG A 126 6.18 -2.31 2.52
CA ARG A 126 6.77 -0.98 2.76
C ARG A 126 7.84 -1.01 3.83
N ALA A 127 7.57 -1.65 4.97
CA ALA A 127 8.55 -1.82 6.03
C ALA A 127 9.82 -2.56 5.54
N ARG A 128 9.67 -3.59 4.68
CA ARG A 128 10.80 -4.28 4.06
C ARG A 128 11.59 -3.38 3.12
N VAL A 129 10.92 -2.57 2.31
CA VAL A 129 11.58 -1.60 1.42
C VAL A 129 12.42 -0.62 2.22
N GLU A 130 11.86 -0.02 3.28
CA GLU A 130 12.59 0.89 4.17
C GLU A 130 13.84 0.25 4.79
N THR A 131 13.77 -1.04 5.14
CA THR A 131 14.96 -1.76 5.66
C THR A 131 16.01 -2.05 4.58
N LEU A 132 15.63 -2.13 3.31
CA LEU A 132 16.52 -2.42 2.20
C LEU A 132 17.18 -1.18 1.56
N GLU A 133 16.57 0.00 1.68
CA GLU A 133 17.10 1.25 1.14
C GLU A 133 18.56 1.54 1.55
N PRO A 134 18.98 1.37 2.83
CA PRO A 134 20.37 1.58 3.22
C PRO A 134 21.35 0.60 2.55
N PHE A 135 20.87 -0.61 2.27
CA PHE A 135 21.69 -1.62 1.57
C PHE A 135 21.86 -1.30 0.09
N GLN A 136 20.85 -0.73 -0.55
CA GLN A 136 20.93 -0.26 -1.93
C GLN A 136 21.95 0.88 -2.06
N ALA A 137 21.94 1.86 -1.17
CA ALA A 137 22.90 2.94 -1.14
C ALA A 137 24.35 2.39 -0.95
N LYS A 138 24.52 1.43 -0.04
CA LYS A 138 25.81 0.79 0.22
C LYS A 138 26.30 -0.03 -0.98
N ALA A 139 25.42 -0.73 -1.67
CA ALA A 139 25.74 -1.47 -2.88
C ALA A 139 26.26 -0.53 -3.98
N GLN A 140 25.58 0.59 -4.22
CA GLN A 140 26.03 1.61 -5.19
C GLN A 140 27.38 2.23 -4.82
N GLU A 141 27.65 2.45 -3.53
CA GLU A 141 28.95 2.93 -3.07
C GLU A 141 30.05 1.90 -3.34
N LEU A 142 29.79 0.63 -3.06
CA LEU A 142 30.72 -0.47 -3.33
C LEU A 142 31.01 -0.63 -4.82
N GLU A 143 29.99 -0.54 -5.68
CA GLU A 143 30.16 -0.57 -7.14
C GLU A 143 31.09 0.55 -7.62
N LYS A 144 30.91 1.77 -7.11
CA LYS A 144 31.80 2.91 -7.42
C LYS A 144 33.26 2.63 -6.97
N LYS A 145 33.42 2.06 -5.78
CA LYS A 145 34.75 1.67 -5.27
C LYS A 145 35.41 0.58 -6.13
N CYS A 146 34.64 -0.43 -6.53
CA CYS A 146 35.13 -1.47 -7.44
C CYS A 146 35.61 -0.88 -8.76
N ALA A 147 34.79 -0.01 -9.40
CA ALA A 147 35.17 0.65 -10.66
C ALA A 147 36.47 1.49 -10.50
N GLN A 148 36.62 2.20 -9.37
CA GLN A 148 37.84 2.95 -9.08
C GLN A 148 39.06 2.03 -8.89
N LEU A 149 38.91 0.91 -8.21
CA LEU A 149 39.97 -0.07 -8.01
C LEU A 149 40.37 -0.73 -9.33
N GLU A 150 39.42 -1.10 -10.17
CA GLU A 150 39.69 -1.64 -11.52
C GLU A 150 40.46 -0.64 -12.39
N ALA A 151 40.09 0.64 -12.36
CA ALA A 151 40.85 1.69 -13.06
C ALA A 151 42.29 1.80 -12.54
N LYS A 152 42.51 1.76 -11.22
CA LYS A 152 43.84 1.78 -10.61
C LYS A 152 44.66 0.55 -11.00
N ILE A 153 44.05 -0.64 -10.98
CA ILE A 153 44.73 -1.89 -11.39
C ILE A 153 45.21 -1.77 -12.85
N LYS A 154 44.32 -1.24 -13.74
CA LYS A 154 44.70 -1.04 -15.15
C LYS A 154 45.87 -0.09 -15.30
N THR A 155 45.87 1.04 -14.58
CA THR A 155 47.02 1.99 -14.60
C THR A 155 48.29 1.34 -14.10
N LEU A 156 48.25 0.70 -12.91
CA LEU A 156 49.40 0.03 -12.33
C LEU A 156 49.96 -1.10 -13.24
N THR A 157 49.06 -1.85 -13.90
CA THR A 157 49.49 -2.89 -14.85
C THR A 157 50.18 -2.28 -16.06
N THR A 158 49.71 -1.14 -16.56
CA THR A 158 50.36 -0.42 -17.67
C THR A 158 51.71 0.12 -17.24
N ASP A 159 51.80 0.73 -16.06
CA ASP A 159 53.05 1.27 -15.50
C ASP A 159 54.09 0.16 -15.25
N ALA A 160 53.68 -0.97 -14.69
CA ALA A 160 54.53 -2.14 -14.51
C ALA A 160 55.05 -2.69 -15.86
N GLY A 161 54.18 -2.69 -16.89
CA GLY A 161 54.56 -3.06 -18.25
C GLY A 161 55.60 -2.10 -18.85
N ASN A 162 55.43 -0.80 -18.63
CA ASN A 162 56.38 0.23 -19.10
C ASN A 162 57.71 0.14 -18.37
N LEU A 163 57.71 -0.04 -17.06
CA LEU A 163 58.91 -0.24 -16.27
C LEU A 163 59.69 -1.50 -16.69
N ARG A 164 58.99 -2.60 -16.97
CA ARG A 164 59.62 -3.81 -17.52
C ARG A 164 60.29 -3.55 -18.86
N LYS A 165 59.63 -2.81 -19.77
CA LYS A 165 60.21 -2.43 -21.05
C LYS A 165 61.46 -1.54 -20.88
N GLN A 166 61.47 -0.65 -19.92
CA GLN A 166 62.63 0.19 -19.59
C GLN A 166 63.79 -0.60 -19.00
N LEU A 167 63.54 -1.67 -18.24
CA LEU A 167 64.53 -2.54 -17.66
C LEU A 167 65.18 -3.55 -18.67
N LEU A 168 64.42 -3.93 -19.72
CA LEU A 168 64.89 -4.87 -20.75
C LEU A 168 66.28 -4.51 -21.36
N PRO A 169 66.59 -3.24 -21.75
CA PRO A 169 67.86 -2.88 -22.30
C PRO A 169 69.06 -3.00 -21.30
N PHE A 170 68.73 -3.05 -20.01
CA PHE A 170 69.74 -3.16 -18.96
C PHE A 170 70.03 -4.64 -18.58
N GLN A 171 69.17 -5.59 -18.89
CA GLN A 171 69.32 -7.03 -18.57
C GLN A 171 70.51 -7.75 -19.26
N GLY A 172 71.19 -7.11 -20.22
CA GLY A 172 72.36 -7.69 -20.90
C GLY A 172 73.62 -6.90 -20.66
N LYS A 173 73.63 -5.79 -19.90
CA LYS A 173 74.78 -4.90 -19.74
C LYS A 173 75.28 -4.73 -18.29
N MET A 174 74.65 -5.39 -17.33
CA MET A 174 75.01 -5.23 -15.93
C MET A 174 75.94 -6.34 -15.49
N ALA A 175 77.25 -6.09 -15.63
CA ALA A 175 78.14 -6.41 -14.53
C ALA A 175 77.99 -5.28 -13.49
N VAL A 176 76.87 -5.20 -12.83
CA VAL A 176 76.68 -4.28 -11.70
C VAL A 176 77.14 -5.02 -10.48
N ASP A 177 78.05 -4.36 -9.74
CA ASP A 177 78.54 -4.83 -8.45
C ASP A 177 77.28 -5.09 -7.56
N GLN A 178 77.20 -6.32 -7.06
CA GLN A 178 76.00 -6.81 -6.35
C GLN A 178 75.74 -5.95 -5.09
N GLU A 179 76.75 -5.35 -4.49
CA GLU A 179 76.69 -4.45 -3.36
C GLU A 179 76.04 -3.08 -3.71
N GLU A 180 76.32 -2.56 -4.90
CA GLU A 180 75.75 -1.29 -5.38
C GLU A 180 74.27 -1.44 -5.68
N LEU A 181 73.85 -2.57 -6.20
CA LEU A 181 72.44 -2.91 -6.49
C LEU A 181 71.61 -3.11 -5.21
N GLU A 182 72.18 -3.78 -4.21
CA GLU A 182 71.56 -3.93 -2.91
C GLU A 182 71.42 -2.59 -2.20
N THR A 183 72.40 -1.68 -2.36
CA THR A 183 72.30 -0.34 -1.74
C THR A 183 71.19 0.51 -2.39
N ILE A 184 71.09 0.51 -3.71
CA ILE A 184 70.05 1.22 -4.45
C ILE A 184 68.63 0.68 -4.11
N ILE A 185 68.51 -0.66 -4.01
CA ILE A 185 67.22 -1.27 -3.62
C ILE A 185 66.84 -0.93 -2.17
N LYS A 186 67.83 -0.99 -1.26
CA LYS A 186 67.60 -0.61 0.16
C LYS A 186 67.19 0.85 0.31
N ASP A 187 67.79 1.75 -0.45
CA ASP A 187 67.50 3.17 -0.40
C ASP A 187 66.12 3.48 -1.06
N ALA A 188 65.76 2.82 -2.16
CA ALA A 188 64.47 2.92 -2.77
C ALA A 188 63.35 2.38 -1.85
N ILE A 189 63.57 1.28 -1.14
CA ILE A 189 62.65 0.72 -0.15
C ILE A 189 62.51 1.69 1.05
N LYS A 190 63.60 2.24 1.58
CA LYS A 190 63.58 3.20 2.66
C LYS A 190 62.84 4.49 2.30
N ALA A 191 63.02 5.00 1.08
CA ALA A 191 62.33 6.20 0.59
C ALA A 191 60.79 5.98 0.51
N ASN A 192 60.39 4.83 0.00
CA ASN A 192 58.99 4.46 -0.08
C ASN A 192 58.37 4.14 1.29
N MET A 193 59.10 3.52 2.21
CA MET A 193 58.62 3.25 3.56
C MET A 193 58.50 4.54 4.41
N LYS A 194 59.35 5.54 4.21
CA LYS A 194 59.16 6.85 4.88
C LYS A 194 57.88 7.56 4.45
N GLY A 195 57.45 7.40 3.20
CA GLY A 195 56.16 7.90 2.71
C GLY A 195 54.95 7.17 3.30
N LEU A 196 55.09 5.88 3.62
CA LEU A 196 54.02 5.07 4.21
C LEU A 196 53.83 5.31 5.72
N VAL A 197 54.90 5.59 6.46
CA VAL A 197 54.83 5.85 7.92
C VAL A 197 54.17 7.20 8.25
N VAL A 198 54.24 8.19 7.35
CA VAL A 198 53.57 9.51 7.56
C VAL A 198 52.06 9.44 7.31
N GLY A 199 51.57 8.46 6.54
CA GLY A 199 50.15 8.28 6.27
C GLY A 199 49.39 7.45 7.32
N GLY A 200 50.10 6.76 8.22
CA GLY A 200 49.49 5.83 9.18
C GLY A 200 49.17 6.40 10.58
N ALA A 201 49.53 7.64 10.88
CA ALA A 201 49.50 8.17 12.25
C ALA A 201 48.23 9.04 12.59
N VAL A 202 47.20 9.07 11.77
CA VAL A 202 46.01 9.93 12.00
C VAL A 202 44.71 9.15 12.32
N ALA A 203 44.75 7.83 12.51
CA ALA A 203 43.55 7.01 12.72
C ALA A 203 43.41 6.40 14.13
N ALA A 204 44.02 6.95 15.16
CA ALA A 204 43.87 6.42 16.54
C ALA A 204 43.69 7.51 17.61
N ALA A 205 42.78 8.48 17.40
CA ALA A 205 42.37 9.37 18.47
C ALA A 205 40.89 9.75 18.26
N GLY A 206 39.98 8.92 18.79
CA GLY A 206 38.54 9.20 18.74
C GLY A 206 37.66 8.06 19.18
N ALA A 207 37.90 7.48 20.37
CA ALA A 207 36.90 6.71 21.12
C ALA A 207 37.23 6.78 22.60
N ALA A 208 36.60 7.73 23.27
CA ALA A 208 36.32 7.74 24.69
C ALA A 208 34.97 8.41 24.89
#